data_db05f68c61aa7ffd57605eb48a864682
#
_entry.id   db05f68c61aa7ffd57605eb48a864682
#
_cell.length_a   1.000
_cell.length_b   1.000
_cell.length_c   1.000
_cell.angle_alpha   90.00
_cell.angle_beta   90.00
_cell.angle_gamma   90.00
#
_symmetry.space_group_name_H-M   'P 1'
#
loop_
_entity.id
_entity.type
_entity.pdbx_description
1 polymer ?
#
loop_
_entity_poly.entity_id
_entity_poly.type
_entity_poly.pdbx_seq_one_letter_code
_entity_poly.pdbx_strand_id
1 'polypeptide(L)'
;MNVKRRLSRLLAATGTLLVLAGGASIYVVSDAPGVARAAGTGPCDIYASGGTPCVAAHSTTRALYGAYNGPLYQVRRSSDNTTRDIGVQSAGGYVDAATQDTFCANTNCVITILYDQSGRNNRLTQAPPGYWPGPLPGGWDNLADAKAAPITIGGQKAYGVYIAPGTGYRNNNTNGVATGDQPEGIYAVVDGTHYNQWCCFDYGNAQTDGQADERAIMETVYFGANKQWGYGAGAGPWIMADLEWGLFSGVNAGYNNIAPINHRFVTAMVKGEPNHWAIRGGSAQSGGLTTYFDGRRPNGYHPMKKEGAILLGIGGDNSVTGRGTFFEGVLTSGYPTAATEDAVQANIAAAGYAPSGGGNPTQGVQLVGAQSNRCVDVPNGTTTNGTQVQLWDCISNSTAQRWTHTAGKQLQVYGNKCLDASGQGTANGTQAIIWDCHSGTNQQWNINSNGTITGVQSGLCLDASSAGTANGTKLLLWACNGQQNQRWSTRS
;
A
#
# COMPACT_ATOMS: atom_id res chain seq x y z
N MET A 1 67.41 -18.53 -16.73
CA MET A 1 67.11 -19.78 -17.44
C MET A 1 65.55 -19.82 -17.62
N ASN A 2 65.24 -19.70 -18.84
CA ASN A 2 63.95 -19.92 -19.57
C ASN A 2 62.59 -19.92 -18.86
N VAL A 3 61.88 -18.80 -19.12
CA VAL A 3 60.48 -18.57 -19.08
C VAL A 3 59.84 -19.15 -20.35
N LYS A 4 58.74 -19.89 -20.25
CA LYS A 4 57.82 -20.17 -21.36
C LYS A 4 56.40 -19.66 -21.03
N ARG A 5 55.99 -18.58 -21.71
CA ARG A 5 54.63 -18.10 -21.88
C ARG A 5 53.81 -19.08 -22.71
N ARG A 6 52.55 -19.35 -22.34
CA ARG A 6 51.52 -19.90 -23.24
C ARG A 6 50.39 -18.94 -23.35
N LEU A 7 50.19 -18.40 -24.55
CA LEU A 7 48.98 -17.71 -25.02
C LEU A 7 47.89 -18.77 -25.29
N SER A 8 46.69 -18.51 -24.84
CA SER A 8 45.49 -19.23 -25.28
C SER A 8 44.69 -18.33 -26.24
N ARG A 9 44.40 -18.89 -27.40
CA ARG A 9 43.74 -18.23 -28.53
C ARG A 9 42.20 -18.26 -28.35
N LEU A 10 41.54 -17.11 -28.59
CA LEU A 10 40.10 -17.03 -28.85
C LEU A 10 39.83 -17.62 -30.26
N LEU A 11 38.88 -18.51 -30.34
CA LEU A 11 38.22 -18.89 -31.60
C LEU A 11 36.90 -18.09 -31.75
N ALA A 12 36.86 -17.28 -32.76
CA ALA A 12 35.64 -16.68 -33.27
C ALA A 12 35.02 -17.62 -34.30
N ALA A 13 33.79 -18.03 -34.11
CA ALA A 13 33.03 -18.77 -35.11
C ALA A 13 32.15 -17.81 -35.89
N THR A 14 32.50 -17.63 -37.16
CA THR A 14 31.67 -16.94 -38.18
C THR A 14 30.69 -17.98 -38.76
N GLY A 15 29.40 -17.77 -38.53
CA GLY A 15 28.32 -18.54 -39.18
C GLY A 15 27.82 -17.81 -40.42
N THR A 16 27.88 -18.50 -41.54
CA THR A 16 27.46 -18.06 -42.87
C THR A 16 25.93 -18.18 -43.00
N LEU A 17 25.28 -17.11 -43.42
CA LEU A 17 23.86 -17.06 -43.70
C LEU A 17 23.56 -17.63 -45.10
N LEU A 18 22.72 -18.65 -45.18
CA LEU A 18 22.12 -19.10 -46.45
C LEU A 18 20.66 -18.65 -46.48
N VAL A 19 20.30 -17.82 -47.44
CA VAL A 19 18.91 -17.41 -47.71
C VAL A 19 18.28 -18.40 -48.65
N LEU A 20 17.19 -19.02 -48.25
CA LEU A 20 16.23 -19.72 -49.13
C LEU A 20 14.85 -19.14 -48.92
N ALA A 21 14.29 -18.57 -49.96
CA ALA A 21 12.96 -18.00 -49.98
C ALA A 21 11.89 -19.11 -50.05
N GLY A 22 10.91 -19.07 -49.17
CA GLY A 22 9.72 -19.92 -49.22
C GLY A 22 8.78 -19.49 -48.12
N GLY A 23 7.67 -18.82 -48.50
CA GLY A 23 6.75 -18.22 -47.55
C GLY A 23 5.96 -19.21 -46.70
N ALA A 24 6.13 -19.11 -45.39
CA ALA A 24 5.16 -19.49 -44.37
C ALA A 24 5.45 -18.66 -43.15
N SER A 25 4.57 -17.70 -42.83
CA SER A 25 4.69 -16.90 -41.61
C SER A 25 4.39 -17.79 -40.40
N ILE A 26 5.42 -18.29 -39.78
CA ILE A 26 5.33 -18.87 -38.43
C ILE A 26 5.40 -17.73 -37.43
N TYR A 27 4.27 -17.39 -36.82
CA TYR A 27 4.27 -16.56 -35.62
C TYR A 27 4.90 -17.39 -34.49
N VAL A 28 6.16 -17.16 -34.23
CA VAL A 28 6.79 -17.61 -32.99
C VAL A 28 6.32 -16.63 -31.91
N VAL A 29 5.34 -17.06 -31.12
CA VAL A 29 5.07 -16.42 -29.83
C VAL A 29 6.30 -16.72 -28.97
N SER A 30 7.22 -15.80 -28.88
CA SER A 30 8.26 -15.84 -27.87
C SER A 30 7.61 -15.47 -26.54
N ASP A 31 7.31 -16.49 -25.72
CA ASP A 31 7.20 -16.28 -24.28
C ASP A 31 8.54 -15.70 -23.84
N ALA A 32 8.57 -14.39 -23.64
CA ALA A 32 9.69 -13.74 -23.00
C ALA A 32 9.77 -14.32 -21.58
N PRO A 33 10.88 -15.01 -21.21
CA PRO A 33 11.07 -15.43 -19.84
C PRO A 33 10.99 -14.15 -18.99
N GLY A 34 10.10 -14.16 -17.98
CA GLY A 34 10.00 -13.07 -17.03
C GLY A 34 11.41 -12.72 -16.56
N VAL A 35 11.86 -11.51 -16.84
CA VAL A 35 13.17 -11.04 -16.44
C VAL A 35 13.17 -11.11 -14.91
N ALA A 36 13.85 -12.10 -14.35
CA ALA A 36 14.17 -12.13 -12.94
C ALA A 36 14.94 -10.83 -12.66
N ARG A 37 14.23 -9.86 -12.04
CA ARG A 37 14.88 -8.63 -11.61
C ARG A 37 16.00 -9.04 -10.68
N ALA A 38 17.24 -8.68 -11.00
CA ALA A 38 18.38 -8.89 -10.11
C ALA A 38 17.99 -8.42 -8.72
N ALA A 39 18.36 -9.18 -7.67
CA ALA A 39 18.08 -8.84 -6.29
C ALA A 39 18.46 -7.37 -6.06
N GLY A 40 17.46 -6.50 -5.99
CA GLY A 40 17.66 -5.05 -5.89
C GLY A 40 18.00 -4.70 -4.45
N THR A 41 18.65 -3.58 -4.23
CA THR A 41 18.87 -3.00 -2.90
C THR A 41 17.54 -2.77 -2.20
N GLY A 42 17.33 -3.33 -1.01
CA GLY A 42 16.14 -3.08 -0.18
C GLY A 42 16.31 -1.88 0.75
N PRO A 43 15.26 -1.40 1.42
CA PRO A 43 15.34 -0.29 2.38
C PRO A 43 16.39 -0.49 3.47
N CYS A 44 16.50 -1.71 4.01
CA CYS A 44 17.46 -2.00 5.07
C CYS A 44 18.92 -2.05 4.60
N ASP A 45 19.15 -2.39 3.33
CA ASP A 45 20.51 -2.26 2.74
C ASP A 45 20.90 -0.78 2.62
N ILE A 46 19.94 0.10 2.30
CA ILE A 46 20.15 1.55 2.20
C ILE A 46 20.46 2.12 3.59
N TYR A 47 19.65 1.76 4.61
CA TYR A 47 19.93 2.19 5.99
C TYR A 47 21.29 1.69 6.49
N ALA A 48 21.64 0.44 6.21
CA ALA A 48 22.97 -0.11 6.58
C ALA A 48 24.11 0.67 5.90
N SER A 49 23.96 0.99 4.60
CA SER A 49 24.94 1.80 3.86
C SER A 49 25.02 3.22 4.40
N GLY A 50 23.92 3.77 4.95
CA GLY A 50 23.86 5.06 5.62
C GLY A 50 24.34 5.07 7.06
N GLY A 51 24.86 3.94 7.59
CA GLY A 51 25.41 3.82 8.94
C GLY A 51 24.34 3.63 10.03
N THR A 52 23.07 3.42 9.67
CA THR A 52 21.94 3.21 10.59
C THR A 52 21.18 1.92 10.25
N PRO A 53 21.79 0.74 10.46
CA PRO A 53 21.23 -0.54 10.04
C PRO A 53 19.88 -0.83 10.72
N CYS A 54 19.00 -1.55 10.02
CA CYS A 54 17.74 -2.03 10.60
C CYS A 54 18.00 -3.00 11.75
N VAL A 55 17.30 -2.79 12.84
CA VAL A 55 17.24 -3.72 14.00
C VAL A 55 15.95 -4.52 14.03
N ALA A 56 14.91 -4.04 13.36
CA ALA A 56 13.70 -4.79 13.07
C ALA A 56 13.19 -4.41 11.66
N ALA A 57 12.64 -5.36 10.94
CA ALA A 57 12.17 -5.15 9.57
C ALA A 57 10.99 -6.07 9.28
N HIS A 58 9.77 -5.50 9.22
CA HIS A 58 8.51 -6.22 9.05
C HIS A 58 7.85 -5.83 7.74
N SER A 59 7.36 -6.80 6.98
CA SER A 59 6.60 -6.55 5.76
C SER A 59 5.71 -7.73 5.43
N THR A 60 4.54 -7.45 4.87
CA THR A 60 3.68 -8.46 4.25
C THR A 60 3.67 -8.39 2.74
N THR A 61 4.46 -7.49 2.16
CA THR A 61 4.40 -7.15 0.73
C THR A 61 5.65 -7.50 -0.05
N ARG A 62 6.84 -7.38 0.57
CA ARG A 62 8.15 -7.60 -0.09
C ARG A 62 9.29 -7.85 0.87
N ALA A 63 10.41 -8.29 0.34
CA ALA A 63 11.68 -8.26 1.04
C ALA A 63 12.15 -6.81 1.29
N LEU A 64 12.71 -6.55 2.47
CA LEU A 64 13.30 -5.27 2.86
C LEU A 64 14.84 -5.28 2.77
N TYR A 65 15.44 -6.43 2.44
CA TYR A 65 16.82 -6.59 2.04
C TYR A 65 16.89 -7.26 0.68
N GLY A 66 17.83 -6.87 -0.17
CA GLY A 66 18.01 -7.44 -1.49
C GLY A 66 18.33 -8.94 -1.50
N ALA A 67 18.97 -9.43 -0.46
CA ALA A 67 19.33 -10.85 -0.31
C ALA A 67 18.29 -11.68 0.47
N TYR A 68 17.25 -11.07 1.05
CA TYR A 68 16.29 -11.79 1.88
C TYR A 68 15.44 -12.77 1.07
N ASN A 69 15.38 -14.02 1.52
CA ASN A 69 14.63 -15.11 0.88
C ASN A 69 13.86 -15.95 1.92
N GLY A 70 13.45 -15.33 3.02
CA GLY A 70 12.75 -15.98 4.12
C GLY A 70 11.23 -15.70 4.11
N PRO A 71 10.53 -16.19 5.16
CA PRO A 71 9.12 -15.91 5.37
C PRO A 71 8.92 -14.44 5.76
N LEU A 72 7.87 -13.82 5.23
CA LEU A 72 7.45 -12.47 5.59
C LEU A 72 6.46 -12.49 6.75
N TYR A 73 5.49 -13.40 6.70
CA TYR A 73 4.47 -13.58 7.75
C TYR A 73 3.93 -15.01 7.76
N GLN A 74 3.22 -15.35 8.81
CA GLN A 74 2.53 -16.63 8.93
C GLN A 74 1.02 -16.41 8.98
N VAL A 75 0.27 -17.27 8.29
CA VAL A 75 -1.18 -17.32 8.38
C VAL A 75 -1.66 -18.61 9.01
N ARG A 76 -2.78 -18.54 9.73
CA ARG A 76 -3.50 -19.70 10.30
C ARG A 76 -4.92 -19.72 9.73
N ARG A 77 -5.34 -20.83 9.17
CA ARG A 77 -6.70 -21.02 8.68
C ARG A 77 -7.65 -21.55 9.75
N SER A 78 -8.89 -21.07 9.73
CA SER A 78 -9.87 -21.36 10.78
C SER A 78 -10.50 -22.75 10.65
N SER A 79 -10.43 -23.40 9.47
CA SER A 79 -11.05 -24.72 9.24
C SER A 79 -10.43 -25.85 10.06
N ASP A 80 -9.12 -25.78 10.34
CA ASP A 80 -8.37 -26.85 11.01
C ASP A 80 -7.21 -26.34 11.89
N ASN A 81 -7.09 -25.01 12.05
CA ASN A 81 -6.03 -24.33 12.81
C ASN A 81 -4.60 -24.59 12.30
N THR A 82 -4.41 -25.14 11.10
CA THR A 82 -3.08 -25.28 10.53
C THR A 82 -2.51 -23.93 10.12
N THR A 83 -1.18 -23.83 10.10
CA THR A 83 -0.44 -22.62 9.74
C THR A 83 0.36 -22.79 8.46
N ARG A 84 0.64 -21.67 7.78
CA ARG A 84 1.48 -21.59 6.60
C ARG A 84 2.30 -20.32 6.64
N ASP A 85 3.61 -20.47 6.45
CA ASP A 85 4.49 -19.33 6.24
C ASP A 85 4.36 -18.84 4.78
N ILE A 86 4.25 -17.52 4.65
CA ILE A 86 4.18 -16.83 3.37
C ILE A 86 5.50 -16.10 3.19
N GLY A 87 6.27 -16.48 2.18
CA GLY A 87 7.58 -15.92 1.88
C GLY A 87 7.56 -15.04 0.66
N VAL A 88 8.75 -14.77 0.14
CA VAL A 88 8.94 -14.05 -1.12
C VAL A 88 9.02 -15.02 -2.31
N GLN A 89 8.65 -14.55 -3.50
CA GLN A 89 8.75 -15.34 -4.75
C GLN A 89 10.20 -15.61 -5.16
N SER A 90 11.11 -14.72 -4.79
CA SER A 90 12.55 -14.81 -5.03
C SER A 90 13.28 -13.91 -4.04
N ALA A 91 14.60 -14.11 -3.87
CA ALA A 91 15.43 -13.27 -3.01
C ALA A 91 15.28 -11.78 -3.38
N GLY A 92 15.02 -10.92 -2.39
CA GLY A 92 14.79 -9.50 -2.57
C GLY A 92 13.48 -9.13 -3.28
N GLY A 93 12.61 -10.12 -3.53
CA GLY A 93 11.39 -9.97 -4.33
C GLY A 93 10.13 -9.65 -3.53
N TYR A 94 9.01 -9.75 -4.23
CA TYR A 94 7.68 -9.55 -3.67
C TYR A 94 7.14 -10.82 -3.01
N VAL A 95 6.10 -10.64 -2.20
CA VAL A 95 5.40 -11.72 -1.49
C VAL A 95 4.81 -12.77 -2.46
N ASP A 96 4.82 -14.03 -2.07
CA ASP A 96 4.07 -15.10 -2.74
C ASP A 96 2.62 -15.17 -2.22
N ALA A 97 1.80 -14.22 -2.65
CA ALA A 97 0.39 -14.18 -2.28
C ALA A 97 -0.42 -15.37 -2.84
N ALA A 98 0.05 -16.04 -3.89
CA ALA A 98 -0.63 -17.20 -4.46
C ALA A 98 -0.61 -18.40 -3.49
N THR A 99 0.48 -18.57 -2.74
CA THR A 99 0.55 -19.55 -1.65
C THR A 99 -0.49 -19.26 -0.57
N GLN A 100 -0.69 -18.00 -0.17
CA GLN A 100 -1.75 -17.63 0.78
C GLN A 100 -3.14 -17.89 0.19
N ASP A 101 -3.40 -17.44 -1.04
CA ASP A 101 -4.70 -17.62 -1.69
C ASP A 101 -5.11 -19.09 -1.75
N THR A 102 -4.17 -19.96 -2.11
CA THR A 102 -4.39 -21.42 -2.16
C THR A 102 -4.64 -21.99 -0.76
N PHE A 103 -3.81 -21.62 0.21
CA PHE A 103 -3.92 -22.14 1.58
C PHE A 103 -5.20 -21.68 2.28
N CYS A 104 -5.63 -20.44 2.03
CA CYS A 104 -6.82 -19.83 2.61
C CYS A 104 -8.07 -19.95 1.71
N ALA A 105 -8.05 -20.81 0.70
CA ALA A 105 -9.21 -21.06 -0.14
C ALA A 105 -10.38 -21.63 0.67
N ASN A 106 -11.57 -21.06 0.49
CA ASN A 106 -12.81 -21.48 1.14
C ASN A 106 -12.79 -21.49 2.69
N THR A 107 -11.88 -20.74 3.29
CA THR A 107 -11.77 -20.60 4.75
C THR A 107 -11.29 -19.18 5.12
N ASN A 108 -11.52 -18.78 6.36
CA ASN A 108 -10.92 -17.56 6.90
C ASN A 108 -9.48 -17.85 7.35
N CYS A 109 -8.62 -16.86 7.16
CA CYS A 109 -7.26 -16.89 7.67
C CYS A 109 -6.96 -15.62 8.47
N VAL A 110 -6.14 -15.79 9.51
CA VAL A 110 -5.60 -14.67 10.28
C VAL A 110 -4.07 -14.69 10.22
N ILE A 111 -3.45 -13.52 10.33
CA ILE A 111 -1.98 -13.40 10.40
C ILE A 111 -1.57 -13.68 11.86
N THR A 112 -0.73 -14.69 12.08
CA THR A 112 -0.29 -15.07 13.44
C THR A 112 1.08 -14.52 13.80
N ILE A 113 1.96 -14.34 12.82
CA ILE A 113 3.33 -13.84 12.99
C ILE A 113 3.65 -12.87 11.85
N LEU A 114 4.27 -11.74 12.18
CA LEU A 114 5.02 -10.92 11.24
C LEU A 114 6.50 -11.18 11.50
N TYR A 115 7.20 -11.80 10.54
CA TYR A 115 8.61 -12.15 10.71
C TYR A 115 9.50 -10.93 10.59
N ASP A 116 10.57 -10.93 11.37
CA ASP A 116 11.63 -9.93 11.30
C ASP A 116 12.68 -10.35 10.27
N GLN A 117 12.91 -9.52 9.29
CA GLN A 117 13.91 -9.77 8.24
C GLN A 117 15.33 -9.33 8.63
N SER A 118 15.53 -8.66 9.78
CA SER A 118 16.83 -8.14 10.22
C SER A 118 17.80 -9.22 10.69
N GLY A 119 17.29 -10.44 10.89
CA GLY A 119 18.05 -11.55 11.46
C GLY A 119 18.18 -11.50 13.00
N ARG A 120 17.53 -10.53 13.67
CA ARG A 120 17.54 -10.39 15.13
C ARG A 120 16.39 -11.08 15.84
N ASN A 121 15.47 -11.68 15.06
CA ASN A 121 14.26 -12.38 15.54
C ASN A 121 13.28 -11.46 16.32
N ASN A 122 13.20 -10.20 15.95
CA ASN A 122 12.26 -9.22 16.51
C ASN A 122 10.86 -9.35 15.89
N ARG A 123 10.41 -10.58 15.65
CA ARG A 123 9.09 -10.89 15.09
C ARG A 123 7.96 -10.38 15.96
N LEU A 124 6.86 -9.97 15.33
CA LEU A 124 5.64 -9.57 16.02
C LEU A 124 4.65 -10.74 16.07
N THR A 125 4.02 -10.91 17.22
CA THR A 125 2.96 -11.91 17.46
C THR A 125 1.74 -11.21 18.05
N GLN A 126 0.66 -11.94 18.26
CA GLN A 126 -0.55 -11.44 18.91
C GLN A 126 -0.21 -10.66 20.18
N ALA A 127 -0.77 -9.46 20.34
CA ALA A 127 -0.50 -8.65 21.52
C ALA A 127 -1.15 -9.26 22.76
N PRO A 128 -0.39 -9.39 23.87
CA PRO A 128 -0.94 -9.76 25.18
C PRO A 128 -1.70 -8.59 25.80
N PRO A 129 -2.50 -8.81 26.85
CA PRO A 129 -3.14 -7.73 27.59
C PRO A 129 -2.12 -6.75 28.16
N GLY A 130 -2.45 -5.46 28.08
CA GLY A 130 -1.76 -4.37 28.77
C GLY A 130 -2.67 -3.72 29.81
N TYR A 131 -2.51 -2.40 30.02
CA TYR A 131 -3.43 -1.61 30.82
C TYR A 131 -4.87 -1.73 30.30
N TRP A 132 -5.05 -1.65 28.99
CA TRP A 132 -6.31 -1.97 28.32
C TRP A 132 -6.30 -3.42 27.84
N PRO A 133 -7.31 -4.23 28.22
CA PRO A 133 -7.41 -5.58 27.71
C PRO A 133 -7.95 -5.60 26.27
N GLY A 134 -7.44 -6.51 25.46
CA GLY A 134 -8.02 -6.84 24.17
C GLY A 134 -9.34 -7.62 24.27
N PRO A 135 -10.04 -7.84 23.16
CA PRO A 135 -11.39 -8.42 23.16
C PRO A 135 -11.46 -9.94 23.37
N LEU A 136 -10.34 -10.66 23.31
CA LEU A 136 -10.33 -12.11 23.43
C LEU A 136 -10.20 -12.56 24.90
N PRO A 137 -10.56 -13.82 25.21
CA PRO A 137 -10.38 -14.38 26.55
C PRO A 137 -8.96 -14.18 27.09
N GLY A 138 -8.84 -13.72 28.32
CA GLY A 138 -7.56 -13.37 28.93
C GLY A 138 -7.02 -12.02 28.52
N GLY A 139 -7.81 -11.19 27.81
CA GLY A 139 -7.42 -9.84 27.40
C GLY A 139 -6.48 -9.78 26.21
N TRP A 140 -6.33 -10.85 25.45
CA TRP A 140 -5.55 -10.85 24.22
C TRP A 140 -6.25 -10.08 23.10
N ASP A 141 -5.48 -9.48 22.22
CA ASP A 141 -5.99 -8.81 21.04
C ASP A 141 -6.42 -9.80 19.94
N ASN A 142 -7.24 -9.34 19.00
CA ASN A 142 -7.52 -10.09 17.79
C ASN A 142 -6.29 -10.14 16.89
N LEU A 143 -6.21 -11.19 16.08
CA LEU A 143 -5.31 -11.28 14.95
C LEU A 143 -5.97 -10.67 13.71
N ALA A 144 -5.19 -10.04 12.84
CA ALA A 144 -5.69 -9.42 11.61
C ALA A 144 -6.19 -10.48 10.61
N ASP A 145 -7.31 -10.22 9.95
CA ASP A 145 -7.77 -11.00 8.80
C ASP A 145 -6.75 -10.87 7.66
N ALA A 146 -6.22 -12.01 7.24
CA ALA A 146 -5.15 -12.09 6.25
C ALA A 146 -5.58 -11.66 4.82
N LYS A 147 -6.88 -11.53 4.55
CA LYS A 147 -7.42 -11.16 3.23
C LYS A 147 -8.13 -9.81 3.21
N ALA A 148 -8.23 -9.13 4.34
CA ALA A 148 -9.03 -7.89 4.45
C ALA A 148 -8.41 -6.68 3.74
N ALA A 149 -7.11 -6.66 3.50
CA ALA A 149 -6.42 -5.53 2.86
C ALA A 149 -5.65 -5.95 1.60
N PRO A 150 -6.33 -6.40 0.53
CA PRO A 150 -5.67 -6.74 -0.73
C PRO A 150 -5.15 -5.49 -1.43
N ILE A 151 -3.93 -5.58 -1.97
CA ILE A 151 -3.28 -4.55 -2.80
C ILE A 151 -2.51 -5.21 -3.95
N THR A 152 -1.92 -4.40 -4.81
CA THR A 152 -0.84 -4.83 -5.69
C THR A 152 0.45 -4.08 -5.36
N ILE A 153 1.59 -4.73 -5.55
CA ILE A 153 2.92 -4.14 -5.42
C ILE A 153 3.80 -4.65 -6.57
N GLY A 154 4.39 -3.74 -7.34
CA GLY A 154 5.14 -4.13 -8.54
C GLY A 154 4.32 -4.96 -9.55
N GLY A 155 3.00 -4.73 -9.60
CA GLY A 155 2.07 -5.51 -10.41
C GLY A 155 1.71 -6.89 -9.83
N GLN A 156 2.23 -7.29 -8.68
CA GLN A 156 1.95 -8.54 -8.00
C GLN A 156 0.91 -8.34 -6.89
N LYS A 157 0.03 -9.32 -6.69
CA LYS A 157 -0.92 -9.32 -5.58
C LYS A 157 -0.19 -9.40 -4.24
N ALA A 158 -0.67 -8.65 -3.27
CA ALA A 158 -0.20 -8.68 -1.89
C ALA A 158 -1.35 -8.36 -0.94
N TYR A 159 -1.11 -8.53 0.35
CA TYR A 159 -2.05 -8.19 1.42
C TYR A 159 -1.35 -7.38 2.49
N GLY A 160 -2.01 -6.34 3.00
CA GLY A 160 -1.59 -5.61 4.18
C GLY A 160 -2.09 -6.25 5.48
N VAL A 161 -1.56 -5.81 6.59
CA VAL A 161 -2.06 -6.12 7.93
C VAL A 161 -3.22 -5.17 8.23
N TYR A 162 -4.44 -5.67 8.14
CA TYR A 162 -5.67 -4.89 8.38
C TYR A 162 -5.93 -4.81 9.88
N ILE A 163 -5.68 -3.66 10.48
CA ILE A 163 -5.95 -3.38 11.89
C ILE A 163 -7.36 -2.82 12.02
N ALA A 164 -8.26 -3.63 12.55
CA ALA A 164 -9.56 -3.21 13.05
C ALA A 164 -9.46 -2.92 14.56
N PRO A 165 -10.38 -2.15 15.17
CA PRO A 165 -10.43 -2.01 16.62
C PRO A 165 -10.38 -3.35 17.33
N GLY A 166 -9.52 -3.48 18.33
CA GLY A 166 -9.28 -4.73 19.05
C GLY A 166 -8.23 -5.64 18.43
N THR A 167 -7.51 -5.20 17.38
CA THR A 167 -6.47 -6.00 16.71
C THR A 167 -5.11 -5.39 16.97
N GLY A 168 -4.13 -6.21 17.41
CA GLY A 168 -2.79 -5.74 17.71
C GLY A 168 -1.72 -6.82 17.73
N TYR A 169 -0.49 -6.38 17.50
CA TYR A 169 0.71 -7.21 17.53
C TYR A 169 1.78 -6.58 18.41
N ARG A 170 2.55 -7.42 19.11
CA ARG A 170 3.59 -6.94 20.02
C ARG A 170 4.73 -7.93 20.19
N ASN A 171 5.90 -7.42 20.54
CA ASN A 171 7.04 -8.17 21.01
C ASN A 171 7.71 -7.39 22.15
N ASN A 172 7.60 -7.91 23.38
CA ASN A 172 8.17 -7.30 24.58
C ASN A 172 9.60 -7.76 24.87
N ASN A 173 10.14 -8.71 24.08
CA ASN A 173 11.47 -9.26 24.27
C ASN A 173 12.27 -9.17 22.97
N THR A 174 12.82 -8.02 22.69
CA THR A 174 13.51 -7.67 21.45
C THR A 174 15.03 -7.73 21.61
N ASN A 175 15.74 -7.64 20.48
CA ASN A 175 17.19 -7.65 20.42
C ASN A 175 17.71 -6.45 19.64
N GLY A 176 18.37 -5.51 20.33
CA GLY A 176 19.06 -4.38 19.73
C GLY A 176 18.17 -3.23 19.28
N VAL A 177 16.90 -3.22 19.71
CA VAL A 177 16.03 -2.04 19.62
C VAL A 177 16.49 -1.00 20.62
N ALA A 178 16.37 0.28 20.27
CA ALA A 178 16.84 1.40 21.09
C ALA A 178 16.17 1.41 22.47
N THR A 179 16.96 1.69 23.52
CA THR A 179 16.47 1.87 24.90
C THR A 179 16.96 3.19 25.47
N GLY A 180 16.25 3.71 26.45
CA GLY A 180 16.56 5.02 27.05
C GLY A 180 16.54 6.12 26.01
N ASP A 181 17.57 6.96 26.00
CA ASP A 181 17.71 8.09 25.08
C ASP A 181 18.55 7.76 23.81
N GLN A 182 18.74 6.47 23.52
CA GLN A 182 19.47 6.04 22.32
C GLN A 182 18.78 6.51 21.04
N PRO A 183 19.55 6.95 20.03
CA PRO A 183 18.99 7.37 18.76
C PRO A 183 18.39 6.21 17.98
N GLU A 184 17.29 6.49 17.27
CA GLU A 184 16.64 5.54 16.36
C GLU A 184 15.90 6.25 15.22
N GLY A 185 15.59 5.50 14.17
CA GLY A 185 14.67 5.90 13.12
C GLY A 185 13.63 4.81 12.91
N ILE A 186 12.41 5.22 12.58
CA ILE A 186 11.27 4.34 12.36
C ILE A 186 10.57 4.79 11.08
N TYR A 187 10.25 3.86 10.19
CA TYR A 187 9.27 4.15 9.15
C TYR A 187 8.19 3.08 9.08
N ALA A 188 7.04 3.47 8.57
CA ALA A 188 5.95 2.59 8.16
C ALA A 188 5.39 3.04 6.81
N VAL A 189 5.01 2.07 5.96
CA VAL A 189 4.13 2.31 4.82
C VAL A 189 2.74 1.85 5.20
N VAL A 190 1.78 2.78 5.14
CA VAL A 190 0.42 2.57 5.61
C VAL A 190 -0.62 2.99 4.57
N ASP A 191 -1.86 2.51 4.73
CA ASP A 191 -3.00 2.95 3.94
C ASP A 191 -3.48 4.32 4.41
N GLY A 192 -3.32 5.35 3.60
CA GLY A 192 -3.72 6.70 3.92
C GLY A 192 -5.22 6.95 3.90
N THR A 193 -6.02 5.94 3.54
CA THR A 193 -7.49 6.01 3.52
C THR A 193 -8.17 5.14 4.58
N HIS A 194 -7.39 4.30 5.28
CA HIS A 194 -7.87 3.44 6.36
C HIS A 194 -7.32 3.93 7.70
N TYR A 195 -8.04 4.80 8.35
CA TYR A 195 -7.72 5.39 9.67
C TYR A 195 -8.99 5.78 10.41
N ASN A 196 -8.87 6.17 11.68
CA ASN A 196 -9.93 6.78 12.45
C ASN A 196 -9.39 7.88 13.37
N GLN A 197 -10.26 8.37 14.26
CA GLN A 197 -9.95 9.42 15.24
C GLN A 197 -9.58 8.87 16.63
N TRP A 198 -9.48 7.54 16.77
CA TRP A 198 -9.23 6.88 18.04
C TRP A 198 -7.77 6.45 18.17
N CYS A 199 -7.34 6.17 19.38
CA CYS A 199 -5.99 5.72 19.68
C CYS A 199 -5.93 4.19 19.82
N CYS A 200 -4.84 3.52 19.39
CA CYS A 200 -3.80 4.04 18.55
C CYS A 200 -3.58 3.10 17.37
N PHE A 201 -3.18 3.63 16.24
CA PHE A 201 -2.63 2.85 15.15
C PHE A 201 -1.16 3.23 15.03
N ASP A 202 -0.36 2.57 15.86
CA ASP A 202 1.07 2.83 16.00
C ASP A 202 1.92 1.71 15.43
N TYR A 203 3.16 2.04 15.06
CA TYR A 203 4.23 1.11 14.77
C TYR A 203 5.55 1.68 15.29
N GLY A 204 6.24 0.95 16.16
CA GLY A 204 7.55 1.37 16.67
C GLY A 204 7.88 0.85 18.06
N ASN A 205 8.71 1.61 18.75
CA ASN A 205 9.32 1.31 20.05
C ASN A 205 8.39 1.68 21.21
N ALA A 206 8.17 0.74 22.13
CA ALA A 206 7.27 0.93 23.28
C ALA A 206 7.85 0.34 24.57
N GLN A 207 7.13 0.56 25.68
CA GLN A 207 7.45 -0.08 26.95
C GLN A 207 7.21 -1.59 26.87
N THR A 208 7.89 -2.33 27.77
CA THR A 208 7.90 -3.79 27.75
C THR A 208 6.75 -4.45 28.51
N ASP A 209 6.07 -3.72 29.40
CA ASP A 209 4.98 -4.24 30.24
C ASP A 209 3.56 -3.85 29.77
N GLY A 210 3.44 -2.87 28.88
CA GLY A 210 2.16 -2.42 28.35
C GLY A 210 1.30 -1.62 29.33
N GLN A 211 1.89 -0.90 30.32
CA GLN A 211 1.14 -0.23 31.37
C GLN A 211 0.97 1.29 31.21
N ALA A 212 1.71 1.96 30.36
CA ALA A 212 1.67 3.42 30.16
C ALA A 212 1.84 4.23 31.46
N ASP A 213 2.71 3.80 32.31
CA ASP A 213 2.86 4.36 33.66
C ASP A 213 3.77 5.59 33.71
N GLU A 214 4.51 5.87 32.62
CA GLU A 214 5.44 6.99 32.54
C GLU A 214 5.44 7.63 31.14
N ARG A 215 5.75 8.93 31.06
CA ARG A 215 5.98 9.61 29.79
C ARG A 215 7.37 9.31 29.23
N ALA A 216 7.54 9.49 27.93
CA ALA A 216 8.80 9.33 27.21
C ALA A 216 9.34 7.87 27.16
N ILE A 217 8.51 6.87 27.48
CA ILE A 217 8.89 5.45 27.46
C ILE A 217 8.68 4.78 26.11
N MET A 218 8.08 5.48 25.15
CA MET A 218 7.90 4.97 23.78
C MET A 218 8.26 6.02 22.73
N GLU A 219 8.51 5.56 21.52
CA GLU A 219 8.63 6.38 20.32
C GLU A 219 8.12 5.56 19.14
N THR A 220 6.98 5.96 18.58
CA THR A 220 6.36 5.26 17.46
C THR A 220 5.96 6.21 16.34
N VAL A 221 5.73 5.67 15.16
CA VAL A 221 4.92 6.32 14.14
C VAL A 221 3.45 6.07 14.47
N TYR A 222 2.70 7.13 14.76
CA TYR A 222 1.25 7.15 14.78
C TYR A 222 0.72 7.66 13.44
N PHE A 223 -0.34 7.04 12.93
CA PHE A 223 -1.06 7.53 11.76
C PHE A 223 -2.58 7.54 12.02
N GLY A 224 -3.22 8.71 11.93
CA GLY A 224 -4.66 8.83 12.14
C GLY A 224 -5.14 10.26 12.30
N ALA A 225 -6.37 10.44 12.82
CA ALA A 225 -7.02 11.74 12.99
C ALA A 225 -7.41 12.03 14.45
N ASN A 226 -6.67 11.47 15.42
CA ASN A 226 -6.94 11.70 16.84
C ASN A 226 -6.73 13.20 17.19
N LYS A 227 -7.63 13.75 18.01
CA LYS A 227 -7.54 15.12 18.53
C LYS A 227 -7.50 15.20 20.05
N GLN A 228 -7.62 14.05 20.70
CA GLN A 228 -7.63 14.01 22.17
C GLN A 228 -6.22 14.15 22.74
N TRP A 229 -5.23 13.50 22.12
CA TRP A 229 -3.86 13.41 22.63
C TRP A 229 -2.86 14.30 21.89
N GLY A 230 -3.28 14.94 20.81
CA GLY A 230 -2.49 15.83 19.97
C GLY A 230 -3.01 15.84 18.53
N TYR A 231 -2.82 16.98 17.82
CA TYR A 231 -3.33 17.12 16.46
C TYR A 231 -2.61 18.21 15.65
N GLY A 232 -2.74 18.12 14.33
CA GLY A 232 -2.29 19.10 13.35
C GLY A 232 -3.40 19.98 12.79
N ALA A 233 -3.14 20.67 11.70
CA ALA A 233 -4.10 21.50 11.00
C ALA A 233 -5.19 20.67 10.30
N GLY A 234 -6.39 21.22 10.13
CA GLY A 234 -7.47 20.60 9.40
C GLY A 234 -8.13 19.42 10.11
N ALA A 235 -8.51 18.41 9.32
CA ALA A 235 -9.24 17.22 9.80
C ALA A 235 -8.32 15.98 9.95
N GLY A 236 -7.07 16.08 9.56
CA GLY A 236 -6.16 14.93 9.44
C GLY A 236 -6.37 14.15 8.14
N PRO A 237 -5.79 12.95 7.96
CA PRO A 237 -4.91 12.31 8.94
C PRO A 237 -3.53 12.99 9.03
N TRP A 238 -2.84 12.74 10.15
CA TRP A 238 -1.49 13.23 10.39
C TRP A 238 -0.54 12.07 10.68
N ILE A 239 0.73 12.29 10.36
CA ILE A 239 1.83 11.51 10.93
C ILE A 239 2.21 12.20 12.24
N MET A 240 2.19 11.47 13.34
CA MET A 240 2.61 11.96 14.65
C MET A 240 3.55 10.94 15.30
N ALA A 241 4.27 11.34 16.33
CA ALA A 241 4.94 10.42 17.23
C ALA A 241 4.08 10.18 18.47
N ASP A 242 3.80 8.92 18.82
CA ASP A 242 3.37 8.60 20.17
C ASP A 242 4.62 8.45 21.04
N LEU A 243 4.71 9.29 22.06
CA LEU A 243 5.84 9.32 22.99
C LEU A 243 5.44 8.87 24.40
N GLU A 244 4.27 8.26 24.54
CA GLU A 244 3.51 7.97 25.74
C GLU A 244 3.03 9.24 26.45
N TRP A 245 1.77 9.28 26.84
CA TRP A 245 1.04 10.45 27.37
C TRP A 245 0.93 11.63 26.39
N GLY A 246 0.93 11.36 25.11
CA GLY A 246 0.68 12.35 24.08
C GLY A 246 1.13 11.97 22.69
N LEU A 247 0.30 12.33 21.72
CA LEU A 247 0.61 12.25 20.29
C LEU A 247 1.20 13.59 19.86
N PHE A 248 2.45 13.58 19.42
CA PHE A 248 3.17 14.81 19.08
C PHE A 248 3.37 14.94 17.58
N SER A 249 3.01 16.11 17.06
CA SER A 249 3.33 16.54 15.71
C SER A 249 4.22 17.80 15.70
N GLY A 250 4.83 18.08 16.86
CA GLY A 250 5.71 19.19 17.18
C GLY A 250 6.02 19.22 18.66
N VAL A 251 6.37 20.37 19.22
CA VAL A 251 6.77 20.49 20.64
C VAL A 251 5.61 20.65 21.63
N ASN A 252 4.40 20.89 21.14
CA ASN A 252 3.22 21.11 22.00
C ASN A 252 2.47 19.79 22.18
N ALA A 253 1.94 19.56 23.38
CA ALA A 253 1.11 18.39 23.69
C ALA A 253 -0.33 18.47 23.10
N GLY A 254 -0.67 19.52 22.40
CA GLY A 254 -1.96 19.74 21.76
C GLY A 254 -1.79 20.04 20.28
N TYR A 255 -2.29 21.20 19.87
CA TYR A 255 -2.20 21.64 18.49
C TYR A 255 -0.78 22.02 18.07
N ASN A 256 -0.33 21.44 16.97
CA ASN A 256 0.86 21.86 16.22
C ASN A 256 0.43 22.07 14.78
N ASN A 257 0.86 23.16 14.14
CA ASN A 257 0.37 23.56 12.81
C ASN A 257 1.01 22.73 11.69
N ILE A 258 0.95 21.38 11.77
CA ILE A 258 1.38 20.52 10.66
C ILE A 258 0.21 20.22 9.74
N ALA A 259 0.49 20.12 8.45
CA ALA A 259 -0.53 19.80 7.44
C ALA A 259 -0.94 18.32 7.51
N PRO A 260 -2.19 17.97 7.17
CA PRO A 260 -2.60 16.60 6.95
C PRO A 260 -1.88 16.00 5.72
N ILE A 261 -1.74 14.67 5.70
CA ILE A 261 -1.16 13.95 4.58
C ILE A 261 -2.21 13.07 3.90
N ASN A 262 -2.54 13.38 2.64
CA ASN A 262 -3.64 12.78 1.91
C ASN A 262 -3.13 12.02 0.67
N HIS A 263 -2.52 10.85 0.89
CA HIS A 263 -2.13 9.92 -0.17
C HIS A 263 -2.80 8.58 0.03
N ARG A 264 -2.99 7.80 -1.03
CA ARG A 264 -3.56 6.44 -0.91
C ARG A 264 -2.64 5.51 -0.12
N PHE A 265 -1.34 5.60 -0.37
CA PHE A 265 -0.30 4.93 0.40
C PHE A 265 0.65 5.97 0.94
N VAL A 266 0.88 5.94 2.23
CA VAL A 266 1.69 6.93 2.93
C VAL A 266 2.96 6.28 3.44
N THR A 267 4.10 6.88 3.12
CA THR A 267 5.34 6.67 3.87
C THR A 267 5.33 7.62 5.05
N ALA A 268 5.36 7.09 6.26
CA ALA A 268 5.42 7.85 7.51
C ALA A 268 6.73 7.53 8.23
N MET A 269 7.45 8.56 8.64
CA MET A 269 8.75 8.43 9.33
C MET A 269 8.78 9.28 10.59
N VAL A 270 9.29 8.69 11.66
CA VAL A 270 9.68 9.34 12.91
C VAL A 270 11.10 8.93 13.21
N LYS A 271 11.93 9.87 13.65
CA LYS A 271 13.29 9.59 14.14
C LYS A 271 13.63 10.46 15.31
N GLY A 272 14.39 9.93 16.24
CA GLY A 272 14.79 10.62 17.44
C GLY A 272 16.23 10.35 17.87
N GLU A 273 16.80 11.34 18.50
CA GLU A 273 18.08 11.32 19.20
C GLU A 273 18.02 12.20 20.44
N PRO A 274 19.05 12.26 21.32
CA PRO A 274 18.99 13.07 22.51
C PRO A 274 18.60 14.53 22.22
N ASN A 275 17.48 14.96 22.83
CA ASN A 275 16.87 16.30 22.71
C ASN A 275 16.53 16.76 21.28
N HIS A 276 16.44 15.85 20.32
CA HIS A 276 16.10 16.19 18.93
C HIS A 276 15.24 15.09 18.30
N TRP A 277 14.29 15.46 17.45
CA TRP A 277 13.46 14.49 16.73
C TRP A 277 12.83 15.12 15.49
N ALA A 278 12.41 14.28 14.55
CA ALA A 278 11.81 14.74 13.31
C ALA A 278 10.69 13.82 12.83
N ILE A 279 9.73 14.42 12.11
CA ILE A 279 8.68 13.72 11.35
C ILE A 279 8.88 14.03 9.88
N ARG A 280 8.94 12.98 9.05
CA ARG A 280 8.92 13.11 7.60
C ARG A 280 7.85 12.20 7.01
N GLY A 281 7.34 12.55 5.84
CA GLY A 281 6.36 11.70 5.15
C GLY A 281 6.15 12.08 3.70
N GLY A 282 5.55 11.15 2.95
CA GLY A 282 5.30 11.33 1.53
C GLY A 282 4.38 10.27 0.95
N SER A 283 4.15 10.35 -0.34
CA SER A 283 3.44 9.29 -1.07
C SER A 283 4.36 8.08 -1.25
N ALA A 284 3.91 6.90 -0.80
CA ALA A 284 4.63 5.66 -1.06
C ALA A 284 4.58 5.22 -2.55
N GLN A 285 3.87 5.97 -3.40
CA GLN A 285 3.73 5.68 -4.83
C GLN A 285 4.63 6.55 -5.72
N SER A 286 5.00 7.74 -5.25
CA SER A 286 5.79 8.68 -6.06
C SER A 286 6.30 9.87 -5.24
N GLY A 287 7.33 10.55 -5.74
CA GLY A 287 7.85 11.77 -5.13
C GLY A 287 8.75 11.56 -3.93
N GLY A 288 9.19 12.65 -3.32
CA GLY A 288 10.07 12.69 -2.16
C GLY A 288 9.32 12.84 -0.84
N LEU A 289 10.09 13.03 0.23
CA LEU A 289 9.59 13.27 1.57
C LEU A 289 9.42 14.77 1.85
N THR A 290 8.35 15.12 2.54
CA THR A 290 8.17 16.41 3.19
C THR A 290 8.59 16.28 4.66
N THR A 291 9.34 17.24 5.18
CA THR A 291 9.61 17.37 6.62
C THR A 291 8.44 18.12 7.25
N TYR A 292 7.70 17.45 8.11
CA TYR A 292 6.56 18.02 8.84
C TYR A 292 7.00 18.69 10.14
N PHE A 293 8.00 18.10 10.78
CA PHE A 293 8.63 18.64 11.97
C PHE A 293 10.11 18.24 12.02
N ASP A 294 10.95 19.14 12.53
CA ASP A 294 12.35 18.89 12.81
C ASP A 294 12.78 19.88 13.91
N GLY A 295 13.14 19.35 15.09
CA GLY A 295 13.44 20.21 16.22
C GLY A 295 13.62 19.48 17.55
N ARG A 296 13.63 20.27 18.64
CA ARG A 296 13.82 19.75 20.00
C ARG A 296 12.67 18.85 20.44
N ARG A 297 12.94 17.96 21.38
CA ARG A 297 11.93 17.17 22.09
C ARG A 297 10.90 18.06 22.80
N PRO A 298 9.66 17.62 22.97
CA PRO A 298 8.68 18.26 23.83
C PRO A 298 9.18 18.33 25.27
N ASN A 299 8.68 19.31 26.06
CA ASN A 299 9.06 19.43 27.46
C ASN A 299 8.66 18.18 28.26
N GLY A 300 9.62 17.60 28.99
CA GLY A 300 9.45 16.34 29.74
C GLY A 300 9.68 15.07 28.95
N TYR A 301 10.15 15.19 27.71
CA TYR A 301 10.49 14.07 26.82
C TYR A 301 11.98 14.04 26.46
N HIS A 302 12.81 14.60 27.32
CA HIS A 302 14.25 14.49 27.25
C HIS A 302 14.81 14.42 28.67
N PRO A 303 15.62 13.38 29.01
CA PRO A 303 15.91 12.23 28.16
C PRO A 303 14.69 11.35 27.92
N MET A 304 14.65 10.67 26.78
CA MET A 304 13.72 9.57 26.53
C MET A 304 14.08 8.36 27.41
N LYS A 305 13.10 7.51 27.66
CA LYS A 305 13.21 6.34 28.55
C LYS A 305 12.71 5.06 27.84
N LYS A 306 12.88 5.00 26.53
CA LYS A 306 12.43 3.89 25.69
C LYS A 306 12.85 2.54 26.25
N GLU A 307 12.02 1.51 26.10
CA GLU A 307 12.30 0.19 26.68
C GLU A 307 12.57 -0.88 25.62
N GLY A 308 12.30 -0.59 24.36
CA GLY A 308 12.68 -1.44 23.25
C GLY A 308 11.69 -2.53 22.87
N ALA A 309 10.48 -2.59 23.44
CA ALA A 309 9.43 -3.42 22.86
C ALA A 309 9.02 -2.89 21.47
N ILE A 310 8.44 -3.73 20.63
CA ILE A 310 7.90 -3.33 19.33
C ILE A 310 6.42 -3.64 19.30
N LEU A 311 5.61 -2.68 18.84
CA LEU A 311 4.17 -2.87 18.65
C LEU A 311 3.71 -2.49 17.23
N LEU A 312 2.53 -2.99 16.85
CA LEU A 312 1.83 -2.62 15.64
C LEU A 312 0.32 -2.63 15.88
N GLY A 313 -0.33 -1.51 15.56
CA GLY A 313 -1.79 -1.38 15.52
C GLY A 313 -2.45 -1.09 16.87
N ILE A 314 -1.67 -0.85 17.90
CA ILE A 314 -2.08 -0.55 19.27
C ILE A 314 -1.18 0.52 19.86
N GLY A 315 -1.63 1.19 20.93
CA GLY A 315 -0.78 2.07 21.73
C GLY A 315 0.11 1.32 22.73
N GLY A 316 0.99 2.04 23.42
CA GLY A 316 1.92 1.51 24.40
C GLY A 316 1.22 0.74 25.52
N ASP A 317 0.13 1.28 26.01
CA ASP A 317 -0.75 0.73 27.06
C ASP A 317 -1.75 -0.34 26.55
N ASN A 318 -1.57 -0.83 25.34
CA ASN A 318 -2.52 -1.68 24.63
C ASN A 318 -3.86 -1.00 24.30
N SER A 319 -3.90 0.32 24.10
CA SER A 319 -5.09 0.99 23.58
C SER A 319 -5.41 0.50 22.16
N VAL A 320 -6.56 -0.17 22.01
CA VAL A 320 -6.91 -1.02 20.86
C VAL A 320 -8.03 -0.45 20.00
N THR A 321 -8.36 0.84 20.12
CA THR A 321 -9.49 1.44 19.37
C THR A 321 -9.06 2.09 18.05
N GLY A 322 -7.76 2.14 17.78
CA GLY A 322 -7.17 2.58 16.53
C GLY A 322 -7.57 1.71 15.34
N ARG A 323 -7.42 2.25 14.15
CA ARG A 323 -7.71 1.59 12.87
C ARG A 323 -6.64 1.98 11.86
N GLY A 324 -6.19 1.04 11.05
CA GLY A 324 -5.25 1.30 9.98
C GLY A 324 -4.87 0.05 9.19
N THR A 325 -4.08 0.21 8.16
CA THR A 325 -3.48 -0.91 7.43
C THR A 325 -1.99 -0.67 7.27
N PHE A 326 -1.20 -1.62 7.70
CA PHE A 326 0.25 -1.62 7.61
C PHE A 326 0.71 -2.53 6.46
N PHE A 327 1.75 -2.13 5.73
CA PHE A 327 2.32 -2.89 4.63
C PHE A 327 3.77 -3.30 4.88
N GLU A 328 4.60 -2.36 5.29
CA GLU A 328 6.01 -2.59 5.68
C GLU A 328 6.47 -1.51 6.65
N GLY A 329 7.48 -1.82 7.44
CA GLY A 329 8.13 -0.86 8.33
C GLY A 329 9.40 -1.43 8.95
N VAL A 330 10.25 -0.53 9.44
CA VAL A 330 11.51 -0.86 10.09
C VAL A 330 11.75 0.00 11.32
N LEU A 331 12.61 -0.51 12.21
CA LEU A 331 13.30 0.26 13.24
C LEU A 331 14.80 0.18 12.94
N THR A 332 15.52 1.30 13.08
CA THR A 332 16.96 1.37 12.85
C THR A 332 17.72 1.60 14.14
N SER A 333 18.99 1.20 14.16
CA SER A 333 19.95 1.66 15.15
C SER A 333 20.53 3.00 14.69
N GLY A 334 20.40 4.04 15.50
CA GLY A 334 20.90 5.37 15.17
C GLY A 334 19.89 6.27 14.43
N TYR A 335 20.20 7.55 14.36
CA TYR A 335 19.39 8.60 13.72
C TYR A 335 19.74 8.70 12.22
N PRO A 336 18.89 8.27 11.28
CA PRO A 336 19.18 8.32 9.86
C PRO A 336 19.33 9.76 9.34
N THR A 337 20.26 9.96 8.42
CA THR A 337 20.35 11.25 7.72
C THR A 337 19.18 11.45 6.78
N ALA A 338 18.83 12.71 6.48
CA ALA A 338 17.80 13.03 5.50
C ALA A 338 18.08 12.40 4.12
N ALA A 339 19.35 12.36 3.69
CA ALA A 339 19.75 11.75 2.44
C ALA A 339 19.51 10.23 2.43
N THR A 340 19.74 9.54 3.55
CA THR A 340 19.44 8.11 3.69
C THR A 340 17.93 7.87 3.60
N GLU A 341 17.11 8.67 4.29
CA GLU A 341 15.66 8.57 4.24
C GLU A 341 15.09 8.89 2.84
N ASP A 342 15.65 9.86 2.12
CA ASP A 342 15.28 10.18 0.74
C ASP A 342 15.57 9.01 -0.22
N ALA A 343 16.70 8.32 -0.02
CA ALA A 343 17.03 7.12 -0.77
C ALA A 343 16.08 5.94 -0.45
N VAL A 344 15.69 5.79 0.82
CA VAL A 344 14.68 4.80 1.25
C VAL A 344 13.32 5.13 0.64
N GLN A 345 12.91 6.39 0.65
CA GLN A 345 11.67 6.85 0.02
C GLN A 345 11.66 6.55 -1.50
N ALA A 346 12.75 6.80 -2.18
CA ALA A 346 12.88 6.48 -3.61
C ALA A 346 12.73 4.96 -3.86
N ASN A 347 13.27 4.13 -2.97
CA ASN A 347 13.11 2.68 -3.02
C ASN A 347 11.66 2.24 -2.77
N ILE A 348 10.98 2.85 -1.77
CA ILE A 348 9.55 2.60 -1.47
C ILE A 348 8.69 2.99 -2.68
N ALA A 349 8.89 4.17 -3.24
CA ALA A 349 8.14 4.63 -4.41
C ALA A 349 8.35 3.71 -5.64
N ALA A 350 9.58 3.21 -5.83
CA ALA A 350 9.92 2.27 -6.90
C ALA A 350 9.30 0.87 -6.71
N ALA A 351 8.85 0.52 -5.51
CA ALA A 351 8.21 -0.78 -5.24
C ALA A 351 6.84 -0.93 -5.92
N GLY A 352 6.17 0.18 -6.27
CA GLY A 352 4.96 0.17 -7.08
C GLY A 352 3.71 -0.27 -6.31
N TYR A 353 3.48 0.31 -5.13
CA TYR A 353 2.23 0.15 -4.38
C TYR A 353 1.02 0.62 -5.18
N ALA A 354 -0.02 -0.20 -5.28
CA ALA A 354 -1.28 0.15 -5.94
C ALA A 354 -2.48 -0.58 -5.28
N PRO A 355 -3.71 -0.04 -5.35
CA PRO A 355 -4.90 -0.74 -4.89
C PRO A 355 -5.09 -2.09 -5.58
N SER A 356 -5.67 -3.09 -4.88
CA SER A 356 -6.03 -4.37 -5.50
C SER A 356 -7.13 -4.17 -6.54
N GLY A 357 -6.95 -4.77 -7.69
CA GLY A 357 -7.88 -4.63 -8.83
C GLY A 357 -7.63 -3.40 -9.70
N GLY A 358 -6.64 -2.57 -9.33
CA GLY A 358 -6.15 -1.47 -10.14
C GLY A 358 -4.72 -1.75 -10.58
N GLY A 359 -4.46 -1.93 -11.84
CA GLY A 359 -3.18 -1.53 -12.40
C GLY A 359 -2.88 -0.10 -11.91
N ASN A 360 -1.59 0.27 -11.86
CA ASN A 360 -1.10 1.62 -11.57
C ASN A 360 -2.17 2.65 -11.96
N PRO A 361 -2.58 3.63 -11.11
CA PRO A 361 -3.55 4.65 -11.51
C PRO A 361 -3.17 5.37 -12.81
N THR A 362 -1.94 5.26 -13.26
CA THR A 362 -1.48 5.66 -14.60
C THR A 362 -1.63 4.55 -15.67
N GLN A 363 -2.03 3.30 -15.32
CA GLN A 363 -2.21 2.17 -16.27
C GLN A 363 -3.66 1.90 -16.67
N GLY A 364 -4.66 2.50 -16.03
CA GLY A 364 -6.02 2.50 -16.57
C GLY A 364 -6.03 3.20 -17.93
N VAL A 365 -6.89 2.74 -18.85
CA VAL A 365 -7.08 3.38 -20.15
C VAL A 365 -8.12 4.49 -20.06
N GLN A 366 -7.98 5.50 -20.88
CA GLN A 366 -9.07 6.43 -21.12
C GLN A 366 -10.09 5.78 -22.06
N LEU A 367 -11.36 5.86 -21.70
CA LEU A 367 -12.47 5.47 -22.57
C LEU A 367 -12.87 6.70 -23.37
N VAL A 368 -12.57 6.70 -24.68
CA VAL A 368 -12.75 7.86 -25.55
C VAL A 368 -13.96 7.66 -26.44
N GLY A 369 -14.92 8.56 -26.39
CA GLY A 369 -16.10 8.55 -27.24
C GLY A 369 -15.76 8.82 -28.70
N ALA A 370 -16.18 7.94 -29.59
CA ALA A 370 -15.85 8.02 -31.03
C ALA A 370 -16.43 9.29 -31.70
N GLN A 371 -17.59 9.75 -31.24
CA GLN A 371 -18.23 10.96 -31.76
C GLN A 371 -17.60 12.25 -31.20
N SER A 372 -17.29 12.25 -29.90
CA SER A 372 -16.91 13.47 -29.17
C SER A 372 -15.40 13.67 -29.11
N ASN A 373 -14.62 12.63 -29.29
CA ASN A 373 -13.19 12.56 -28.96
C ASN A 373 -12.86 12.98 -27.51
N ARG A 374 -13.86 12.87 -26.61
CA ARG A 374 -13.76 13.16 -25.18
C ARG A 374 -13.74 11.88 -24.36
N CYS A 375 -13.20 11.99 -23.15
CA CYS A 375 -13.03 10.88 -22.23
C CYS A 375 -14.22 10.74 -21.27
N VAL A 376 -14.52 9.49 -20.89
CA VAL A 376 -15.41 9.19 -19.75
C VAL A 376 -14.72 9.71 -18.49
N ASP A 377 -15.38 10.64 -17.82
CA ASP A 377 -14.82 11.44 -16.73
C ASP A 377 -15.72 11.43 -15.49
N VAL A 378 -15.10 11.40 -14.33
CA VAL A 378 -15.80 11.64 -13.07
C VAL A 378 -15.74 13.13 -12.72
N PRO A 379 -16.87 13.87 -12.68
CA PRO A 379 -16.90 15.29 -12.45
C PRO A 379 -16.08 15.71 -11.22
N ASN A 380 -15.22 16.71 -11.39
CA ASN A 380 -14.38 17.30 -10.32
C ASN A 380 -13.47 16.29 -9.60
N GLY A 381 -13.22 15.10 -10.17
CA GLY A 381 -12.40 14.06 -9.54
C GLY A 381 -12.98 13.53 -8.21
N THR A 382 -14.29 13.72 -7.95
CA THR A 382 -14.90 13.27 -6.70
C THR A 382 -14.97 11.75 -6.58
N THR A 383 -14.95 11.23 -5.36
CA THR A 383 -15.14 9.81 -5.05
C THR A 383 -16.52 9.54 -4.42
N THR A 384 -17.44 10.51 -4.46
CA THR A 384 -18.76 10.39 -3.85
C THR A 384 -19.65 9.42 -4.64
N ASN A 385 -20.21 8.43 -3.95
CA ASN A 385 -21.17 7.48 -4.52
C ASN A 385 -22.39 8.21 -5.12
N GLY A 386 -22.87 7.74 -6.27
CA GLY A 386 -23.99 8.34 -6.98
C GLY A 386 -23.59 9.46 -7.94
N THR A 387 -22.32 9.81 -8.04
CA THR A 387 -21.86 10.81 -9.01
C THR A 387 -22.00 10.28 -10.42
N GLN A 388 -22.83 10.96 -11.25
CA GLN A 388 -23.02 10.59 -12.65
C GLN A 388 -21.80 10.97 -13.47
N VAL A 389 -21.23 10.02 -14.22
CA VAL A 389 -20.10 10.25 -15.13
C VAL A 389 -20.52 11.08 -16.34
N GLN A 390 -19.53 11.70 -16.96
CA GLN A 390 -19.74 12.67 -18.06
C GLN A 390 -18.65 12.51 -19.15
N LEU A 391 -18.85 13.20 -20.27
CA LEU A 391 -17.79 13.48 -21.21
C LEU A 391 -17.01 14.72 -20.76
N TRP A 392 -15.68 14.65 -20.86
CA TRP A 392 -14.78 15.78 -20.63
C TRP A 392 -13.56 15.70 -21.53
N ASP A 393 -12.93 16.85 -21.81
CA ASP A 393 -11.68 16.84 -22.55
C ASP A 393 -10.67 15.89 -21.92
N CYS A 394 -10.02 15.07 -22.72
CA CYS A 394 -9.09 14.07 -22.22
C CYS A 394 -7.83 14.73 -21.64
N ILE A 395 -7.55 14.46 -20.37
CA ILE A 395 -6.40 14.98 -19.62
C ILE A 395 -5.43 13.83 -19.38
N SER A 396 -4.20 13.94 -19.85
CA SER A 396 -3.22 12.84 -19.92
C SER A 396 -2.97 12.11 -18.60
N ASN A 397 -2.99 12.80 -17.46
CA ASN A 397 -2.69 12.24 -16.15
C ASN A 397 -3.87 12.31 -15.16
N SER A 398 -5.09 12.51 -15.68
CA SER A 398 -6.28 12.58 -14.81
C SER A 398 -6.68 11.19 -14.33
N THR A 399 -6.62 10.95 -13.02
CA THR A 399 -7.15 9.72 -12.39
C THR A 399 -8.66 9.59 -12.53
N ALA A 400 -9.39 10.71 -12.73
CA ALA A 400 -10.84 10.73 -12.96
C ALA A 400 -11.26 10.16 -14.33
N GLN A 401 -10.30 9.92 -15.22
CA GLN A 401 -10.51 9.43 -16.59
C GLN A 401 -9.80 8.10 -16.86
N ARG A 402 -9.17 7.49 -15.83
CA ARG A 402 -8.45 6.23 -15.98
C ARG A 402 -9.30 5.06 -15.48
N TRP A 403 -9.74 4.23 -16.43
CA TRP A 403 -10.65 3.12 -16.20
C TRP A 403 -9.93 1.78 -16.40
N THR A 404 -9.99 0.90 -15.41
CA THR A 404 -9.46 -0.46 -15.50
C THR A 404 -10.59 -1.46 -15.69
N HIS A 405 -10.57 -2.21 -16.79
CA HIS A 405 -11.52 -3.31 -17.00
C HIS A 405 -10.96 -4.56 -16.31
N THR A 406 -11.63 -5.03 -15.27
CA THR A 406 -11.19 -6.16 -14.44
C THR A 406 -11.59 -7.50 -15.05
N ALA A 407 -10.99 -8.60 -14.57
CA ALA A 407 -11.42 -9.97 -14.91
C ALA A 407 -12.88 -10.24 -14.53
N GLY A 408 -13.41 -9.56 -13.50
CA GLY A 408 -14.83 -9.57 -13.09
C GLY A 408 -15.72 -8.67 -13.94
N LYS A 409 -15.22 -8.15 -15.08
CA LYS A 409 -15.90 -7.24 -16.00
C LYS A 409 -16.27 -5.87 -15.42
N GLN A 410 -15.72 -5.47 -14.30
CA GLN A 410 -15.95 -4.14 -13.74
C GLN A 410 -15.09 -3.11 -14.47
N LEU A 411 -15.63 -1.91 -14.69
CA LEU A 411 -14.88 -0.73 -15.09
C LEU A 411 -14.59 0.10 -13.83
N GLN A 412 -13.37 -0.03 -13.30
CA GLN A 412 -12.94 0.62 -12.07
C GLN A 412 -12.22 1.93 -12.33
N VAL A 413 -12.51 2.93 -11.52
CA VAL A 413 -11.81 4.21 -11.42
C VAL A 413 -11.36 4.42 -9.98
N TYR A 414 -10.22 5.08 -9.76
CA TYR A 414 -9.61 5.27 -8.43
C TYR A 414 -9.28 3.96 -7.68
N GLY A 415 -9.40 2.80 -8.32
CA GLY A 415 -9.12 1.48 -7.73
C GLY A 415 -10.21 0.92 -6.79
N ASN A 416 -11.20 1.72 -6.39
CA ASN A 416 -12.26 1.29 -5.47
C ASN A 416 -13.67 1.76 -5.85
N LYS A 417 -13.81 2.56 -6.92
CA LYS A 417 -15.09 2.95 -7.50
C LYS A 417 -15.31 2.23 -8.82
N CYS A 418 -16.52 1.78 -9.05
CA CYS A 418 -16.93 1.07 -10.26
C CYS A 418 -17.98 1.89 -11.01
N LEU A 419 -17.92 1.84 -12.34
CA LEU A 419 -19.01 2.30 -13.17
C LEU A 419 -20.25 1.44 -12.86
N ASP A 420 -21.36 2.09 -12.53
CA ASP A 420 -22.55 1.47 -11.97
C ASP A 420 -23.80 1.95 -12.71
N ALA A 421 -24.70 1.03 -13.03
CA ALA A 421 -26.04 1.36 -13.49
C ALA A 421 -26.90 1.74 -12.26
N SER A 422 -27.16 3.02 -12.09
CA SER A 422 -27.83 3.59 -10.92
C SER A 422 -29.11 2.83 -10.54
N GLY A 423 -29.23 2.46 -9.26
CA GLY A 423 -30.38 1.73 -8.73
C GLY A 423 -30.58 0.35 -9.38
N GLN A 424 -29.53 -0.25 -9.93
CA GLN A 424 -29.58 -1.50 -10.70
C GLN A 424 -30.54 -1.42 -11.88
N GLY A 425 -30.71 -0.22 -12.46
CA GLY A 425 -31.64 0.03 -13.55
C GLY A 425 -31.28 -0.69 -14.85
N THR A 426 -32.29 -1.15 -15.58
CA THR A 426 -32.17 -1.85 -16.86
C THR A 426 -32.97 -1.17 -17.98
N ALA A 427 -33.47 0.05 -17.73
CA ALA A 427 -34.24 0.82 -18.71
C ALA A 427 -33.38 1.88 -19.41
N ASN A 428 -33.82 2.31 -20.59
CA ASN A 428 -33.24 3.47 -21.26
C ASN A 428 -33.31 4.70 -20.36
N GLY A 429 -32.21 5.47 -20.30
CA GLY A 429 -32.09 6.63 -19.43
C GLY A 429 -31.53 6.33 -18.03
N THR A 430 -31.27 5.05 -17.69
CA THR A 430 -30.60 4.73 -16.44
C THR A 430 -29.24 5.41 -16.40
N GLN A 431 -28.96 6.19 -15.34
CA GLN A 431 -27.72 6.94 -15.20
C GLN A 431 -26.55 6.00 -15.00
N ALA A 432 -25.44 6.28 -15.67
CA ALA A 432 -24.15 5.67 -15.39
C ALA A 432 -23.44 6.53 -14.33
N ILE A 433 -23.23 5.95 -13.15
CA ILE A 433 -22.66 6.62 -11.97
C ILE A 433 -21.40 5.92 -11.50
N ILE A 434 -20.65 6.50 -10.56
CA ILE A 434 -19.66 5.76 -9.78
C ILE A 434 -20.30 5.34 -8.44
N TRP A 435 -19.93 4.13 -8.01
CA TRP A 435 -20.32 3.58 -6.71
C TRP A 435 -19.19 2.73 -6.14
N ASP A 436 -19.19 2.47 -4.83
CA ASP A 436 -18.25 1.50 -4.26
C ASP A 436 -18.36 0.16 -4.98
N CYS A 437 -17.21 -0.43 -5.34
CA CYS A 437 -17.20 -1.67 -6.09
C CYS A 437 -17.81 -2.82 -5.26
N HIS A 438 -18.73 -3.56 -5.85
CA HIS A 438 -19.35 -4.76 -5.30
C HIS A 438 -19.59 -5.79 -6.41
N SER A 439 -19.97 -7.04 -6.06
CA SER A 439 -20.12 -8.13 -7.02
C SER A 439 -21.40 -8.09 -7.87
N GLY A 440 -22.22 -7.05 -7.76
CA GLY A 440 -23.50 -6.91 -8.49
C GLY A 440 -23.29 -6.80 -10.01
N THR A 441 -24.23 -7.38 -10.77
CA THR A 441 -24.19 -7.40 -12.24
C THR A 441 -24.43 -6.02 -12.87
N ASN A 442 -24.98 -5.07 -12.13
CA ASN A 442 -25.13 -3.66 -12.52
C ASN A 442 -23.79 -2.90 -12.59
N GLN A 443 -22.71 -3.48 -12.08
CA GLN A 443 -21.34 -2.96 -12.21
C GLN A 443 -20.48 -3.75 -13.20
N GLN A 444 -21.07 -4.71 -13.92
CA GLN A 444 -20.35 -5.52 -14.90
C GLN A 444 -20.63 -5.05 -16.32
N TRP A 445 -19.57 -4.92 -17.12
CA TRP A 445 -19.60 -4.33 -18.44
C TRP A 445 -18.82 -5.19 -19.44
N ASN A 446 -19.38 -5.39 -20.64
CA ASN A 446 -18.65 -5.97 -21.74
C ASN A 446 -18.08 -4.86 -22.62
N ILE A 447 -16.80 -4.91 -22.90
CA ILE A 447 -16.16 -4.08 -23.94
C ILE A 447 -16.19 -4.91 -25.23
N ASN A 448 -17.00 -4.53 -26.19
CA ASN A 448 -17.26 -5.31 -27.38
C ASN A 448 -16.31 -4.90 -28.53
N SER A 449 -16.01 -5.83 -29.43
CA SER A 449 -15.11 -5.63 -30.59
C SER A 449 -15.62 -4.58 -31.58
N ASN A 450 -16.93 -4.28 -31.57
CA ASN A 450 -17.53 -3.22 -32.38
C ASN A 450 -17.41 -1.83 -31.73
N GLY A 451 -16.73 -1.72 -30.59
CA GLY A 451 -16.51 -0.47 -29.86
C GLY A 451 -17.64 -0.10 -28.88
N THR A 452 -18.72 -0.90 -28.75
CA THR A 452 -19.75 -0.62 -27.73
C THR A 452 -19.31 -1.11 -26.35
N ILE A 453 -19.76 -0.44 -25.29
CA ILE A 453 -19.66 -0.91 -23.90
C ILE A 453 -21.09 -1.22 -23.45
N THR A 454 -21.36 -2.48 -23.08
CA THR A 454 -22.73 -2.91 -22.70
C THR A 454 -22.78 -3.39 -21.26
N GLY A 455 -23.80 -2.98 -20.50
CA GLY A 455 -24.06 -3.52 -19.17
C GLY A 455 -24.41 -5.01 -19.22
N VAL A 456 -23.78 -5.83 -18.40
CA VAL A 456 -24.04 -7.28 -18.35
C VAL A 456 -25.48 -7.55 -17.92
N GLN A 457 -26.00 -6.80 -16.95
CA GLN A 457 -27.36 -6.96 -16.44
C GLN A 457 -28.44 -6.52 -17.44
N SER A 458 -28.23 -5.40 -18.13
CA SER A 458 -29.27 -4.76 -18.96
C SER A 458 -29.16 -5.10 -20.44
N GLY A 459 -27.95 -5.44 -20.93
CA GLY A 459 -27.66 -5.53 -22.36
C GLY A 459 -27.65 -4.18 -23.09
N LEU A 460 -27.93 -3.07 -22.38
CA LEU A 460 -27.95 -1.73 -22.95
C LEU A 460 -26.54 -1.16 -23.12
N CYS A 461 -26.38 -0.25 -24.07
CA CYS A 461 -25.12 0.42 -24.37
C CYS A 461 -24.89 1.63 -23.44
N LEU A 462 -23.64 1.85 -23.05
CA LEU A 462 -23.17 3.12 -22.49
C LEU A 462 -23.29 4.19 -23.58
N ASP A 463 -24.03 5.23 -23.30
CA ASP A 463 -24.50 6.25 -24.26
C ASP A 463 -24.18 7.66 -23.79
N ALA A 464 -23.66 8.50 -24.67
CA ALA A 464 -23.57 9.92 -24.43
C ALA A 464 -24.96 10.55 -24.69
N SER A 465 -25.59 11.01 -23.62
CA SER A 465 -26.99 11.51 -23.63
C SER A 465 -27.26 12.45 -24.77
N SER A 466 -28.37 12.21 -25.50
CA SER A 466 -28.85 13.01 -26.64
C SER A 466 -27.79 13.18 -27.75
N ALA A 467 -26.91 12.22 -27.91
CA ALA A 467 -25.77 12.27 -28.83
C ALA A 467 -24.89 13.55 -28.60
N GLY A 468 -24.83 14.03 -27.38
CA GLY A 468 -24.06 15.22 -26.99
C GLY A 468 -22.55 14.97 -27.13
N THR A 469 -21.81 16.02 -27.50
CA THR A 469 -20.36 15.97 -27.67
C THR A 469 -19.61 16.96 -26.78
N ALA A 470 -20.32 17.82 -26.06
CA ALA A 470 -19.72 18.85 -25.22
C ALA A 470 -19.22 18.31 -23.87
N ASN A 471 -18.27 19.03 -23.25
CA ASN A 471 -17.88 18.82 -21.86
C ASN A 471 -19.13 18.90 -20.95
N GLY A 472 -19.26 17.99 -20.01
CA GLY A 472 -20.40 17.88 -19.12
C GLY A 472 -21.57 17.04 -19.65
N THR A 473 -21.56 16.56 -20.92
CA THR A 473 -22.55 15.62 -21.42
C THR A 473 -22.60 14.38 -20.54
N LYS A 474 -23.76 14.08 -19.99
CA LYS A 474 -23.94 12.96 -19.07
C LYS A 474 -23.99 11.61 -19.78
N LEU A 475 -23.48 10.57 -19.12
CA LEU A 475 -23.55 9.22 -19.64
C LEU A 475 -24.68 8.43 -18.98
N LEU A 476 -25.31 7.59 -19.78
CA LEU A 476 -26.45 6.79 -19.34
C LEU A 476 -26.50 5.46 -20.14
N LEU A 477 -27.41 4.60 -19.78
CA LEU A 477 -27.74 3.40 -20.54
C LEU A 477 -28.84 3.69 -21.57
N TRP A 478 -28.65 3.20 -22.78
CA TRP A 478 -29.64 3.27 -23.84
C TRP A 478 -29.60 2.04 -24.73
N ALA A 479 -30.74 1.72 -25.36
CA ALA A 479 -30.79 0.65 -26.35
C ALA A 479 -29.70 0.83 -27.41
N CYS A 480 -28.94 -0.21 -27.68
CA CYS A 480 -27.87 -0.16 -28.68
C CYS A 480 -28.44 0.10 -30.08
N ASN A 481 -28.08 1.22 -30.68
CA ASN A 481 -28.60 1.70 -31.95
C ASN A 481 -27.54 1.82 -33.06
N GLY A 482 -26.26 1.50 -32.73
CA GLY A 482 -25.16 1.54 -33.66
C GLY A 482 -24.57 2.92 -33.97
N GLN A 483 -25.09 3.98 -33.32
CA GLN A 483 -24.60 5.33 -33.50
C GLN A 483 -23.26 5.60 -32.80
N GLN A 484 -22.57 6.65 -33.21
CA GLN A 484 -21.22 6.97 -32.74
C GLN A 484 -21.16 7.41 -31.27
N ASN A 485 -22.26 7.94 -30.70
CA ASN A 485 -22.36 8.33 -29.28
C ASN A 485 -22.37 7.12 -28.32
N GLN A 486 -22.46 5.88 -28.87
CA GLN A 486 -22.39 4.63 -28.12
C GLN A 486 -21.10 3.85 -28.42
N ARG A 487 -20.16 4.45 -29.16
CA ARG A 487 -18.89 3.81 -29.52
C ARG A 487 -17.74 4.44 -28.75
N TRP A 488 -16.90 3.57 -28.22
CA TRP A 488 -15.80 3.91 -27.35
C TRP A 488 -14.53 3.23 -27.81
N SER A 489 -13.43 3.91 -27.74
CA SER A 489 -12.09 3.35 -27.92
C SER A 489 -11.29 3.51 -26.64
N THR A 490 -10.24 2.70 -26.50
CA THR A 490 -9.32 2.80 -25.36
C THR A 490 -8.06 3.55 -25.78
N ARG A 491 -7.57 4.44 -24.91
CA ARG A 491 -6.30 5.14 -25.08
C ARG A 491 -5.47 5.02 -23.78
N SER A 492 -4.22 4.58 -23.89
CA SER A 492 -3.23 4.46 -22.83
C SER A 492 -2.74 5.81 -22.31
#